data_d861994ddff70c4b3670042e06538d4b
#
_entry.id   d861994ddff70c4b3670042e06538d4b
#
_cell.length_a   1.000
_cell.length_b   1.000
_cell.length_c   1.000
_cell.angle_alpha   90.00
_cell.angle_beta   90.00
_cell.angle_gamma   90.00
#
_symmetry.space_group_name_H-M   'P 1'
#
loop_
_entity.id
_entity.type
_entity.pdbx_description
1 polymer ?
#
loop_
_entity_poly.entity_id
_entity_poly.type
_entity_poly.pdbx_seq_one_letter_code
_entity_poly.pdbx_strand_id
1 'polypeptide(L)'
;TIQDIRAYCRELKRKNMLDMVVIDYLQLIRPSGKHGTREQEVASMSRELKLMSREFKIPVIAISQLNRAADNRRPGLPDLRESGALEQDADTVWFLYEPPPDDVPKKYMQAALDIRNRGEKFMELIVAKQRNGDVGTIYLAYEGARTRFKNIEIWREEDGVGRQKQK
;
A
#
# COMPACT_ATOMS: atom_id res chain seq x y z
N THR A 1 -18.15 10.29 8.75
CA THR A 1 -17.02 10.64 9.66
C THR A 1 -16.35 9.39 10.21
N ILE A 2 -15.14 9.53 10.79
CA ILE A 2 -14.49 8.40 11.50
C ILE A 2 -15.32 7.94 12.70
N GLN A 3 -16.03 8.84 13.33
CA GLN A 3 -16.90 8.48 14.45
C GLN A 3 -18.03 7.52 14.02
N ASP A 4 -18.63 7.74 12.84
CA ASP A 4 -19.66 6.85 12.30
C ASP A 4 -19.06 5.48 11.94
N ILE A 5 -17.87 5.45 11.31
CA ILE A 5 -17.14 4.20 11.02
C ILE A 5 -16.87 3.44 12.33
N ARG A 6 -16.39 4.15 13.36
CA ARG A 6 -16.07 3.56 14.66
C ARG A 6 -17.31 2.99 15.36
N ALA A 7 -18.45 3.69 15.29
CA ALA A 7 -19.71 3.19 15.85
C ALA A 7 -20.16 1.90 15.18
N TYR A 8 -20.09 1.86 13.84
CA TYR A 8 -20.41 0.67 13.05
C TYR A 8 -19.46 -0.50 13.34
N CYS A 9 -18.16 -0.21 13.43
CA CYS A 9 -17.15 -1.21 13.80
C CYS A 9 -17.41 -1.83 15.18
N ARG A 10 -17.85 -1.03 16.18
CA ARG A 10 -18.22 -1.54 17.50
C ARG A 10 -19.38 -2.55 17.44
N GLU A 11 -20.37 -2.25 16.61
CA GLU A 11 -21.50 -3.18 16.42
C GLU A 11 -21.06 -4.51 15.82
N LEU A 12 -20.25 -4.46 14.74
CA LEU A 12 -19.71 -5.65 14.10
C LEU A 12 -18.79 -6.43 15.04
N LYS A 13 -17.94 -5.73 15.80
CA LYS A 13 -17.04 -6.38 16.77
C LYS A 13 -17.78 -7.13 17.87
N ARG A 14 -18.90 -6.58 18.38
CA ARG A 14 -19.75 -7.28 19.34
C ARG A 14 -20.37 -8.57 18.78
N LYS A 15 -20.58 -8.61 17.48
CA LYS A 15 -21.11 -9.79 16.76
C LYS A 15 -20.00 -10.77 16.32
N ASN A 16 -18.71 -10.50 16.64
CA ASN A 16 -17.54 -11.24 16.15
C ASN A 16 -17.46 -11.29 14.61
N MET A 17 -17.88 -10.21 13.94
CA MET A 17 -17.92 -10.10 12.48
C MET A 17 -16.95 -9.05 11.94
N LEU A 18 -15.86 -8.75 12.65
CA LEU A 18 -14.91 -7.72 12.25
C LEU A 18 -13.48 -8.18 12.50
N ASP A 19 -12.76 -8.42 11.42
CA ASP A 19 -11.36 -8.85 11.43
C ASP A 19 -10.40 -7.79 10.87
N MET A 20 -10.88 -6.91 9.98
CA MET A 20 -10.09 -5.85 9.36
C MET A 20 -10.99 -4.70 8.91
N VAL A 21 -10.43 -3.49 8.85
CA VAL A 21 -11.07 -2.33 8.22
C VAL A 21 -10.20 -1.82 7.07
N VAL A 22 -10.81 -1.60 5.91
CA VAL A 22 -10.16 -0.95 4.75
C VAL A 22 -10.92 0.32 4.42
N ILE A 23 -10.20 1.43 4.29
CA ILE A 23 -10.76 2.75 3.97
C ILE A 23 -10.20 3.17 2.62
N ASP A 24 -11.07 3.30 1.62
CA ASP A 24 -10.75 3.75 0.26
C ASP A 24 -11.60 5.00 -0.06
N TYR A 25 -11.00 6.15 0.00
CA TYR A 25 -9.71 6.61 0.53
C TYR A 25 -9.92 7.72 1.57
N LEU A 26 -8.86 8.04 2.32
CA LEU A 26 -8.93 8.88 3.52
C LEU A 26 -9.53 10.26 3.27
N GLN A 27 -9.25 10.85 2.10
CA GLN A 27 -9.69 12.20 1.75
C GLN A 27 -11.21 12.32 1.51
N LEU A 28 -11.94 11.20 1.40
CA LEU A 28 -13.42 11.19 1.32
C LEU A 28 -14.09 11.28 2.69
N ILE A 29 -13.34 11.02 3.76
CA ILE A 29 -13.88 11.09 5.12
C ILE A 29 -14.04 12.55 5.52
N ARG A 30 -15.20 12.88 6.08
CA ARG A 30 -15.45 14.18 6.68
C ARG A 30 -14.74 14.26 8.02
N PRO A 31 -13.96 15.33 8.28
CA PRO A 31 -13.31 15.51 9.57
C PRO A 31 -14.35 15.68 10.70
N SER A 32 -14.01 15.17 11.88
CA SER A 32 -14.83 15.33 13.07
C SER A 32 -14.42 16.62 13.78
N GLY A 33 -15.19 17.70 13.56
CA GLY A 33 -14.94 19.00 14.18
C GLY A 33 -14.45 20.08 13.22
N LYS A 34 -14.18 21.26 13.79
CA LYS A 34 -13.60 22.41 13.04
C LYS A 34 -12.09 22.32 13.12
N HIS A 35 -11.45 22.08 11.98
CA HIS A 35 -10.00 22.12 11.82
C HIS A 35 -9.61 23.35 10.97
N GLY A 36 -8.46 23.95 11.27
CA GLY A 36 -8.03 25.16 10.56
C GLY A 36 -7.42 24.88 9.19
N THR A 37 -6.73 23.73 9.04
CA THR A 37 -6.05 23.35 7.79
C THR A 37 -6.30 21.89 7.43
N ARG A 38 -6.13 21.56 6.14
CA ARG A 38 -6.27 20.18 5.66
C ARG A 38 -5.28 19.22 6.33
N GLU A 39 -4.08 19.67 6.62
CA GLU A 39 -3.06 18.91 7.36
C GLU A 39 -3.55 18.53 8.77
N GLN A 40 -4.18 19.46 9.47
CA GLN A 40 -4.76 19.19 10.79
C GLN A 40 -5.91 18.20 10.75
N GLU A 41 -6.75 18.28 9.70
CA GLU A 41 -7.82 17.32 9.48
C GLU A 41 -7.26 15.90 9.30
N VAL A 42 -6.28 15.74 8.42
CA VAL A 42 -5.65 14.44 8.15
C VAL A 42 -4.92 13.93 9.38
N ALA A 43 -4.24 14.78 10.13
CA ALA A 43 -3.58 14.41 11.38
C ALA A 43 -4.57 13.91 12.44
N SER A 44 -5.74 14.56 12.57
CA SER A 44 -6.79 14.12 13.47
C SER A 44 -7.35 12.75 13.05
N MET A 45 -7.62 12.58 11.75
CA MET A 45 -8.11 11.32 11.19
C MET A 45 -7.11 10.18 11.40
N SER A 46 -5.82 10.43 11.13
CA SER A 46 -4.75 9.45 11.35
C SER A 46 -4.73 8.92 12.78
N ARG A 47 -4.75 9.85 13.74
CA ARG A 47 -4.76 9.51 15.17
C ARG A 47 -6.01 8.71 15.55
N GLU A 48 -7.18 9.10 15.06
CA GLU A 48 -8.43 8.39 15.33
C GLU A 48 -8.41 6.96 14.78
N LEU A 49 -7.88 6.75 13.56
CA LEU A 49 -7.71 5.42 12.97
C LEU A 49 -6.72 4.56 13.76
N LYS A 50 -5.62 5.16 14.24
CA LYS A 50 -4.68 4.46 15.12
C LYS A 50 -5.33 4.03 16.44
N LEU A 51 -6.13 4.89 17.05
CA LEU A 51 -6.88 4.56 18.26
C LEU A 51 -7.91 3.46 17.99
N MET A 52 -8.59 3.50 16.85
CA MET A 52 -9.58 2.50 16.44
C MET A 52 -8.95 1.12 16.25
N SER A 53 -7.77 1.03 15.60
CA SER A 53 -7.06 -0.24 15.43
C SER A 53 -6.67 -0.87 16.77
N ARG A 54 -6.25 -0.05 17.73
CA ARG A 54 -5.93 -0.51 19.10
C ARG A 54 -7.16 -0.93 19.90
N GLU A 55 -8.24 -0.15 19.80
CA GLU A 55 -9.51 -0.43 20.51
C GLU A 55 -10.08 -1.79 20.08
N PHE A 56 -10.14 -2.05 18.79
CA PHE A 56 -10.72 -3.28 18.25
C PHE A 56 -9.72 -4.43 18.09
N LYS A 57 -8.41 -4.16 18.26
CA LYS A 57 -7.31 -5.11 18.05
C LYS A 57 -7.39 -5.77 16.68
N ILE A 58 -7.58 -4.95 15.65
CA ILE A 58 -7.64 -5.37 14.25
C ILE A 58 -6.76 -4.47 13.38
N PRO A 59 -6.27 -4.96 12.23
CA PRO A 59 -5.63 -4.10 11.25
C PRO A 59 -6.62 -3.10 10.65
N VAL A 60 -6.13 -1.87 10.45
CA VAL A 60 -6.82 -0.81 9.73
C VAL A 60 -5.92 -0.39 8.58
N ILE A 61 -6.40 -0.57 7.35
CA ILE A 61 -5.72 -0.15 6.12
C ILE A 61 -6.39 1.13 5.65
N ALA A 62 -5.62 2.21 5.56
CA ALA A 62 -6.09 3.47 5.02
C ALA A 62 -5.36 3.77 3.70
N ILE A 63 -6.11 3.87 2.62
CA ILE A 63 -5.59 4.31 1.32
C ILE A 63 -5.55 5.84 1.35
N SER A 64 -4.44 6.41 0.92
CA SER A 64 -4.25 7.85 0.84
C SER A 64 -3.66 8.24 -0.51
N GLN A 65 -4.17 9.30 -1.09
CA GLN A 65 -3.62 9.88 -2.29
C GLN A 65 -2.29 10.59 -1.96
N LEU A 66 -1.30 10.41 -2.83
CA LEU A 66 -0.02 11.13 -2.72
C LEU A 66 -0.15 12.57 -3.22
N ASN A 67 0.81 13.41 -2.80
CA ASN A 67 0.95 14.74 -3.36
C ASN A 67 1.32 14.63 -4.86
N ARG A 68 0.74 15.48 -5.71
CA ARG A 68 1.02 15.56 -7.16
C ARG A 68 2.50 15.73 -7.50
N ALA A 69 3.30 16.25 -6.58
CA ALA A 69 4.75 16.35 -6.76
C ALA A 69 5.46 14.99 -6.89
N ALA A 70 4.77 13.88 -6.53
CA ALA A 70 5.26 12.51 -6.67
C ALA A 70 4.89 11.86 -8.03
N ASP A 71 4.05 12.49 -8.86
CA ASP A 71 3.48 11.86 -10.06
C ASP A 71 4.54 11.37 -11.07
N ASN A 72 5.72 12.00 -11.11
CA ASN A 72 6.75 11.69 -12.12
C ASN A 72 8.05 11.10 -11.53
N ARG A 73 8.01 10.60 -10.31
CA ARG A 73 9.17 9.98 -9.67
C ARG A 73 8.78 8.88 -8.70
N ARG A 74 9.74 8.07 -8.32
CA ARG A 74 9.56 7.06 -7.29
C ARG A 74 9.11 7.69 -5.97
N PRO A 75 7.95 7.29 -5.40
CA PRO A 75 7.41 7.89 -4.19
C PRO A 75 8.19 7.48 -2.94
N GLY A 76 8.13 8.33 -1.93
CA GLY A 76 8.75 8.10 -0.63
C GLY A 76 7.94 8.74 0.51
N LEU A 77 8.38 8.55 1.76
CA LEU A 77 7.70 9.10 2.94
C LEU A 77 7.45 10.62 2.89
N PRO A 78 8.37 11.45 2.33
CA PRO A 78 8.11 12.88 2.18
C PRO A 78 6.88 13.23 1.31
N ASP A 79 6.41 12.32 0.46
CA ASP A 79 5.26 12.53 -0.41
C ASP A 79 3.92 12.40 0.32
N LEU A 80 3.95 11.90 1.56
CA LEU A 80 2.88 11.98 2.53
C LEU A 80 2.82 13.35 3.26
N ARG A 81 3.48 14.36 2.73
CA ARG A 81 3.83 15.62 3.44
C ARG A 81 2.64 16.47 3.89
N GLU A 82 1.49 16.38 3.23
CA GLU A 82 0.23 16.94 3.78
C GLU A 82 -0.29 16.13 4.96
N SER A 83 0.44 15.11 5.37
CA SER A 83 0.05 14.08 6.32
C SER A 83 1.25 13.55 7.10
N GLY A 84 2.16 14.40 7.55
CA GLY A 84 3.29 13.97 8.40
C GLY A 84 2.84 13.13 9.61
N ALA A 85 1.61 13.35 10.05
CA ALA A 85 0.97 12.53 11.07
C ALA A 85 0.69 11.10 10.58
N LEU A 86 0.32 10.89 9.29
CA LEU A 86 0.12 9.54 8.73
C LEU A 86 1.43 8.75 8.80
N GLU A 87 2.54 9.39 8.44
CA GLU A 87 3.86 8.76 8.57
C GLU A 87 4.16 8.38 10.02
N GLN A 88 3.88 9.24 10.98
CA GLN A 88 4.18 9.00 12.40
C GLN A 88 3.27 7.90 13.00
N ASP A 89 1.98 7.94 12.72
CA ASP A 89 0.98 7.06 13.34
C ASP A 89 0.95 5.67 12.71
N ALA A 90 1.22 5.54 11.40
CA ALA A 90 1.21 4.26 10.71
C ALA A 90 2.33 3.33 11.21
N ASP A 91 2.00 2.05 11.41
CA ASP A 91 3.00 1.01 11.71
C ASP A 91 3.73 0.58 10.44
N THR A 92 3.03 0.61 9.31
CA THR A 92 3.57 0.26 8.00
C THR A 92 3.09 1.27 6.96
N VAL A 93 3.97 1.65 6.03
CA VAL A 93 3.64 2.50 4.88
C VAL A 93 4.09 1.79 3.61
N TRP A 94 3.15 1.63 2.68
CA TRP A 94 3.40 1.03 1.38
C TRP A 94 3.07 2.02 0.27
N PHE A 95 3.89 2.01 -0.79
CA PHE A 95 3.60 2.72 -2.03
C PHE A 95 3.50 1.71 -3.18
N LEU A 96 2.54 1.94 -4.07
CA LEU A 96 2.48 1.26 -5.36
C LEU A 96 3.03 2.22 -6.41
N TYR A 97 4.00 1.75 -7.20
CA TYR A 97 4.67 2.56 -8.21
C TYR A 97 4.91 1.75 -9.47
N GLU A 98 4.66 2.38 -10.62
CA GLU A 98 5.01 1.84 -11.94
C GLU A 98 6.31 2.53 -12.39
N PRO A 99 7.48 1.88 -12.31
CA PRO A 99 8.73 2.49 -12.69
C PRO A 99 8.81 2.65 -14.21
N PRO A 100 9.43 3.74 -14.71
CA PRO A 100 9.79 3.84 -16.11
C PRO A 100 10.79 2.72 -16.50
N PRO A 101 10.90 2.37 -17.81
CA PRO A 101 11.77 1.27 -18.23
C PRO A 101 13.21 1.38 -17.73
N ASP A 102 13.76 2.59 -17.71
CA ASP A 102 15.15 2.85 -17.36
C ASP A 102 15.44 2.71 -15.85
N ASP A 103 14.42 2.77 -15.02
CA ASP A 103 14.53 2.64 -13.54
C ASP A 103 14.34 1.20 -13.07
N VAL A 104 14.02 0.27 -13.98
CA VAL A 104 13.85 -1.15 -13.61
C VAL A 104 15.22 -1.75 -13.26
N PRO A 105 15.38 -2.40 -12.09
CA PRO A 105 16.64 -3.03 -11.72
C PRO A 105 17.07 -4.09 -12.75
N LYS A 106 18.36 -4.14 -13.09
CA LYS A 106 18.92 -5.01 -14.15
C LYS A 106 18.42 -6.46 -14.08
N LYS A 107 18.36 -7.03 -12.86
CA LYS A 107 17.89 -8.41 -12.63
C LYS A 107 16.43 -8.67 -13.00
N TYR A 108 15.60 -7.62 -13.12
CA TYR A 108 14.19 -7.72 -13.47
C TYR A 108 13.88 -7.23 -14.89
N MET A 109 14.88 -6.74 -15.62
CA MET A 109 14.69 -6.08 -16.91
C MET A 109 13.98 -6.99 -17.93
N GLN A 110 14.41 -8.25 -18.06
CA GLN A 110 13.76 -9.19 -18.97
C GLN A 110 12.33 -9.50 -18.54
N ALA A 111 12.11 -9.77 -17.26
CA ALA A 111 10.77 -10.03 -16.73
C ALA A 111 9.83 -8.82 -16.93
N ALA A 112 10.35 -7.60 -16.75
CA ALA A 112 9.57 -6.38 -16.99
C ALA A 112 9.20 -6.20 -18.47
N LEU A 113 10.11 -6.52 -19.40
CA LEU A 113 9.81 -6.52 -20.84
C LEU A 113 8.73 -7.54 -21.18
N ASP A 114 8.83 -8.77 -20.68
CA ASP A 114 7.85 -9.83 -20.92
C ASP A 114 6.46 -9.47 -20.35
N ILE A 115 6.43 -8.84 -19.17
CA ILE A 115 5.19 -8.35 -18.55
C ILE A 115 4.54 -7.27 -19.42
N ARG A 116 5.32 -6.28 -19.88
CA ARG A 116 4.82 -5.19 -20.74
C ARG A 116 4.36 -5.71 -22.11
N ASN A 117 5.05 -6.67 -22.70
CA ASN A 117 4.66 -7.30 -23.95
C ASN A 117 3.32 -8.03 -23.88
N ARG A 118 2.91 -8.49 -22.67
CA ARG A 118 1.59 -9.07 -22.42
C ARG A 118 0.50 -8.03 -22.14
N GLY A 119 0.83 -6.73 -22.20
CA GLY A 119 -0.10 -5.65 -21.84
C GLY A 119 -0.36 -5.51 -20.35
N GLU A 120 0.50 -6.11 -19.53
CA GLU A 120 0.49 -5.99 -18.07
C GLU A 120 1.46 -4.86 -17.62
N LYS A 121 1.35 -4.41 -16.37
CA LYS A 121 2.24 -3.40 -15.79
C LYS A 121 3.25 -4.06 -14.85
N PHE A 122 4.50 -3.67 -14.98
CA PHE A 122 5.53 -3.98 -13.99
C PHE A 122 5.42 -2.97 -12.84
N MET A 123 5.22 -3.45 -11.62
CA MET A 123 4.94 -2.62 -10.46
C MET A 123 5.92 -2.87 -9.32
N GLU A 124 6.22 -1.82 -8.58
CA GLU A 124 6.90 -1.89 -7.29
C GLU A 124 5.89 -1.72 -6.15
N LEU A 125 5.87 -2.65 -5.21
CA LEU A 125 5.30 -2.46 -3.89
C LEU A 125 6.44 -2.08 -2.94
N ILE A 126 6.55 -0.80 -2.64
CA ILE A 126 7.62 -0.24 -1.82
C ILE A 126 7.15 -0.25 -0.37
N VAL A 127 7.77 -1.06 0.48
CA VAL A 127 7.60 -1.02 1.93
C VAL A 127 8.52 0.08 2.46
N ALA A 128 8.01 1.32 2.54
CA ALA A 128 8.81 2.49 2.91
C ALA A 128 8.94 2.66 4.43
N LYS A 129 8.01 2.10 5.19
CA LYS A 129 8.06 2.04 6.66
C LYS A 129 7.52 0.70 7.13
N GLN A 130 8.19 0.10 8.09
CA GLN A 130 7.78 -1.10 8.80
C GLN A 130 8.28 -1.02 10.24
N ARG A 131 7.39 -0.90 11.21
CA ARG A 131 7.80 -0.66 12.61
C ARG A 131 8.46 -1.88 13.26
N ASN A 132 8.04 -3.07 12.85
CA ASN A 132 8.51 -4.35 13.42
C ASN A 132 9.09 -5.28 12.34
N GLY A 133 9.77 -4.74 11.33
CA GLY A 133 10.37 -5.53 10.26
C GLY A 133 11.18 -4.65 9.31
N ASP A 134 11.71 -5.26 8.25
CA ASP A 134 12.55 -4.59 7.26
C ASP A 134 11.73 -3.80 6.25
N VAL A 135 12.32 -2.74 5.75
CA VAL A 135 11.84 -1.98 4.58
C VAL A 135 12.45 -2.58 3.31
N GLY A 136 11.77 -2.39 2.18
CA GLY A 136 12.26 -2.95 0.93
C GLY A 136 11.27 -2.79 -0.22
N THR A 137 11.54 -3.45 -1.33
CA THR A 137 10.68 -3.40 -2.52
C THR A 137 10.34 -4.81 -2.99
N ILE A 138 9.07 -5.06 -3.22
CA ILE A 138 8.54 -6.28 -3.83
C ILE A 138 8.13 -5.93 -5.26
N TYR A 139 8.54 -6.75 -6.22
CA TYR A 139 8.23 -6.53 -7.63
C TYR A 139 7.07 -7.43 -8.04
N LEU A 140 6.09 -6.85 -8.74
CA LEU A 140 4.81 -7.49 -9.07
C LEU A 140 4.45 -7.19 -10.53
N ALA A 141 3.71 -8.11 -11.15
CA ALA A 141 2.99 -7.85 -12.38
C ALA A 141 1.54 -7.47 -12.05
N TYR A 142 1.01 -6.44 -12.69
CA TYR A 142 -0.39 -6.03 -12.57
C TYR A 142 -1.14 -6.26 -13.88
N GLU A 143 -2.13 -7.14 -13.84
CA GLU A 143 -3.04 -7.44 -14.93
C GLU A 143 -4.29 -6.55 -14.81
N GLY A 144 -4.31 -5.44 -15.54
CA GLY A 144 -5.38 -4.44 -15.44
C GLY A 144 -6.77 -4.98 -15.80
N ALA A 145 -6.87 -5.86 -16.81
CA ALA A 145 -8.12 -6.44 -17.25
C ALA A 145 -8.84 -7.27 -16.16
N ARG A 146 -8.08 -7.77 -15.17
CA ARG A 146 -8.61 -8.56 -14.05
C ARG A 146 -8.38 -7.91 -12.69
N THR A 147 -7.83 -6.69 -12.66
CA THR A 147 -7.48 -5.98 -11.41
C THR A 147 -6.69 -6.87 -10.45
N ARG A 148 -5.65 -7.56 -10.99
CA ARG A 148 -4.94 -8.61 -10.25
C ARG A 148 -3.45 -8.39 -10.23
N PHE A 149 -2.85 -8.47 -9.05
CA PHE A 149 -1.40 -8.56 -8.88
C PHE A 149 -0.93 -10.03 -8.90
N LYS A 150 0.25 -10.24 -9.49
CA LYS A 150 0.92 -11.53 -9.60
C LYS A 150 2.36 -11.41 -9.14
N ASN A 151 2.89 -12.46 -8.55
CA ASN A 151 4.33 -12.55 -8.29
C ASN A 151 5.10 -12.64 -9.60
N ILE A 152 6.31 -12.06 -9.60
CA ILE A 152 7.25 -12.18 -10.71
C ILE A 152 8.17 -13.35 -10.43
N GLU A 153 8.19 -14.36 -11.31
CA GLU A 153 9.17 -15.42 -11.29
C GLU A 153 10.45 -14.92 -11.96
N ILE A 154 11.55 -14.97 -11.23
CA ILE A 154 12.89 -14.71 -11.79
C ILE A 154 13.51 -16.07 -12.05
N TRP A 155 13.77 -16.38 -13.32
CA TRP A 155 14.61 -17.52 -13.67
C TRP A 155 16.03 -17.23 -13.19
N ARG A 156 16.51 -17.98 -12.20
CA ARG A 156 17.93 -17.99 -11.86
C ARG A 156 18.61 -18.85 -12.91
N GLU A 157 19.68 -18.35 -13.53
CA GLU A 157 20.49 -19.15 -14.46
C GLU A 157 21.06 -20.44 -13.81
N GLU A 158 21.09 -20.51 -12.48
CA GLU A 158 21.51 -21.68 -11.72
C GLU A 158 20.51 -22.84 -11.71
N ASP A 159 19.25 -22.64 -12.08
CA ASP A 159 18.22 -23.68 -12.13
C ASP A 159 18.24 -24.49 -13.45
N GLY A 160 19.24 -24.25 -14.30
CA GLY A 160 19.46 -24.92 -15.60
C GLY A 160 20.00 -26.36 -15.54
N VAL A 161 20.18 -26.96 -14.35
CA VAL A 161 20.62 -28.35 -14.20
C VAL A 161 19.50 -29.18 -13.54
N GLY A 162 18.74 -29.87 -14.37
CA GLY A 162 18.18 -31.16 -14.03
C GLY A 162 16.87 -31.21 -13.26
N ARG A 163 15.73 -30.94 -13.87
CA ARG A 163 14.52 -31.73 -13.58
C ARG A 163 14.22 -32.66 -14.75
N GLN A 164 14.92 -33.83 -14.78
CA GLN A 164 14.40 -34.97 -15.48
C GLN A 164 13.09 -35.38 -14.83
N LYS A 165 12.04 -35.43 -15.64
CA LYS A 165 10.75 -35.99 -15.29
C LYS A 165 10.97 -37.45 -14.89
N GLN A 166 10.78 -37.78 -13.62
CA GLN A 166 10.48 -39.17 -13.27
C GLN A 166 9.04 -39.46 -13.67
N LYS A 167 8.89 -40.53 -14.46
CA LYS A 167 7.65 -41.12 -14.95
C LYS A 167 6.76 -41.63 -13.83
#